data_cc5462c27f2c3daf675bea0b3dfcb3e3
#
_entry.id   cc5462c27f2c3daf675bea0b3dfcb3e3
#
_cell.length_a   1.000
_cell.length_b   1.000
_cell.length_c   1.000
_cell.angle_alpha   90.00
_cell.angle_beta   90.00
_cell.angle_gamma   90.00
#
_symmetry.space_group_name_H-M   'P 1'
#
loop_
_entity.id
_entity.type
_entity.pdbx_description
1 polymer ?
#
loop_
_entity_poly.entity_id
_entity_poly.type
_entity_poly.pdbx_seq_one_letter_code
_entity_poly.pdbx_strand_id
1 'polypeptide(L)'
;MPPPKGEDVLLEARSVTAMLLPGLHTVPIIVLELEDGREFTLYNVPYEIVRAINRLQSGEQEPPGDRESLFEVLIDMRDMAAELGRRLEYVVIDEIDPSLSLYTAKAFFNLDGIGMTRRMIPSHAVFLALLYNKPVYVSKRLVDMQQEFEEMMGGEELEE
;
A
#
# COMPACT_ATOMS: atom_id res chain seq x y z
N MET A 1 -10.93 -2.86 14.56
CA MET A 1 -10.64 -4.19 15.14
C MET A 1 -9.17 -4.51 14.94
N PRO A 2 -8.44 -4.86 15.99
CA PRO A 2 -7.05 -5.17 15.81
C PRO A 2 -6.89 -6.44 14.96
N PRO A 3 -5.81 -6.56 14.19
CA PRO A 3 -5.57 -7.77 13.42
C PRO A 3 -5.44 -8.98 14.35
N PRO A 4 -5.80 -10.18 13.88
CA PRO A 4 -5.67 -11.37 14.70
C PRO A 4 -4.22 -11.55 15.15
N LYS A 5 -4.04 -11.96 16.40
CA LYS A 5 -2.73 -12.26 16.96
C LYS A 5 -2.23 -13.55 16.32
N GLY A 6 -1.43 -13.41 15.26
CA GLY A 6 -0.70 -14.50 14.65
C GLY A 6 0.75 -14.49 15.12
N GLU A 7 1.54 -15.40 14.59
CA GLU A 7 2.98 -15.47 14.88
C GLU A 7 3.75 -14.30 14.28
N ASP A 8 3.16 -13.61 13.28
CA ASP A 8 3.77 -12.44 12.66
C ASP A 8 3.49 -11.18 13.46
N VAL A 9 4.56 -10.44 13.75
CA VAL A 9 4.43 -9.08 14.28
C VAL A 9 4.07 -8.16 13.11
N LEU A 10 3.01 -7.39 13.28
CA LEU A 10 2.55 -6.44 12.28
C LEU A 10 2.86 -5.02 12.73
N LEU A 11 3.39 -4.22 11.80
CA LEU A 11 3.69 -2.82 12.04
C LEU A 11 2.66 -1.97 11.28
N GLU A 12 2.04 -1.03 11.99
CA GLU A 12 1.06 -0.14 11.37
C GLU A 12 1.75 0.97 10.59
N ALA A 13 1.25 1.25 9.40
CA ALA A 13 1.69 2.40 8.62
C ALA A 13 1.08 3.67 9.19
N ARG A 14 1.93 4.63 9.56
CA ARG A 14 1.53 5.94 10.10
C ARG A 14 1.23 6.92 8.99
N SER A 15 1.94 6.81 7.88
CA SER A 15 1.72 7.64 6.71
C SER A 15 2.01 6.88 5.44
N VAL A 16 1.39 7.33 4.35
CA VAL A 16 1.57 6.77 3.01
C VAL A 16 1.91 7.91 2.08
N THR A 17 3.01 7.77 1.34
CA THR A 17 3.43 8.76 0.34
C THR A 17 3.60 8.05 -1.00
N ALA A 18 2.89 8.49 -2.02
CA ALA A 18 3.05 7.99 -3.37
C ALA A 18 3.78 9.04 -4.20
N MET A 19 4.82 8.62 -4.90
CA MET A 19 5.68 9.54 -5.62
C MET A 19 6.38 8.87 -6.79
N LEU A 20 6.96 9.69 -7.65
CA LEU A 20 7.82 9.23 -8.72
C LEU A 20 9.26 9.40 -8.27
N LEU A 21 9.98 8.29 -8.16
CA LEU A 21 11.40 8.33 -7.78
C LEU A 21 12.22 8.80 -8.97
N PRO A 22 12.97 9.93 -8.84
CA PRO A 22 13.75 10.46 -9.96
C PRO A 22 14.94 9.55 -10.28
N GLY A 23 15.33 9.51 -11.54
CA GLY A 23 16.44 8.71 -12.01
C GLY A 23 16.47 8.67 -13.53
N LEU A 24 17.24 7.75 -14.11
CA LEU A 24 17.29 7.54 -15.55
C LEU A 24 15.92 7.14 -16.09
N HIS A 25 15.18 6.39 -15.29
CA HIS A 25 13.78 6.07 -15.54
C HIS A 25 12.99 6.44 -14.30
N THR A 26 11.93 7.21 -14.47
CA THR A 26 11.05 7.56 -13.36
C THR A 26 10.31 6.31 -12.89
N VAL A 27 10.50 5.96 -11.61
CA VAL A 27 9.90 4.77 -11.04
C VAL A 27 8.79 5.17 -10.07
N PRO A 28 7.54 4.76 -10.31
CA PRO A 28 6.46 5.01 -9.34
C PRO A 28 6.64 4.14 -8.10
N ILE A 29 6.57 4.77 -6.93
CA ILE A 29 6.70 4.06 -5.64
C ILE A 29 5.64 4.51 -4.65
N ILE A 30 5.39 3.66 -3.66
CA ILE A 30 4.63 4.00 -2.46
C ILE A 30 5.52 3.75 -1.26
N VAL A 31 5.71 4.76 -0.43
CA VAL A 31 6.48 4.66 0.81
C VAL A 31 5.52 4.64 1.99
N LEU A 32 5.61 3.59 2.79
CA LEU A 32 4.84 3.46 4.03
C LEU A 32 5.78 3.77 5.19
N GLU A 33 5.49 4.83 5.94
CA GLU A 33 6.21 5.14 7.17
C GLU A 33 5.55 4.38 8.31
N LEU A 34 6.32 3.54 9.00
CA LEU A 34 5.79 2.60 9.98
C LEU A 34 5.91 3.13 11.41
N GLU A 35 5.14 2.52 12.30
CA GLU A 35 5.06 2.93 13.71
C GLU A 35 6.39 2.89 14.46
N ASP A 36 7.34 2.08 14.00
CA ASP A 36 8.70 2.00 14.59
C ASP A 36 9.70 2.98 13.98
N GLY A 37 9.24 3.85 13.07
CA GLY A 37 10.08 4.86 12.41
C GLY A 37 10.73 4.39 11.12
N ARG A 38 10.64 3.12 10.79
CA ARG A 38 11.19 2.60 9.54
C ARG A 38 10.22 2.84 8.38
N GLU A 39 10.74 2.71 7.17
CA GLU A 39 9.96 2.82 5.96
C GLU A 39 9.89 1.48 5.24
N PHE A 40 8.77 1.22 4.59
CA PHE A 40 8.60 0.08 3.70
C PHE A 40 8.15 0.61 2.35
N THR A 41 8.88 0.25 1.29
CA THR A 41 8.65 0.81 -0.04
C THR A 41 8.12 -0.24 -1.00
N LEU A 42 7.05 0.10 -1.70
CA LEU A 42 6.52 -0.68 -2.81
C LEU A 42 7.05 -0.05 -4.09
N TYR A 43 7.82 -0.82 -4.86
CA TYR A 43 8.42 -0.38 -6.12
C TYR A 43 7.57 -0.80 -7.31
N ASN A 44 7.70 -0.06 -8.40
CA ASN A 44 7.03 -0.37 -9.68
C ASN A 44 5.52 -0.50 -9.53
N VAL A 45 4.92 0.41 -8.75
CA VAL A 45 3.47 0.46 -8.65
C VAL A 45 2.90 1.11 -9.92
N PRO A 46 1.62 0.84 -10.28
CA PRO A 46 1.03 1.51 -11.43
C PRO A 46 1.01 3.03 -11.24
N TYR A 47 1.40 3.75 -12.28
CA TYR A 47 1.40 5.22 -12.25
C TYR A 47 0.02 5.77 -11.90
N GLU A 48 -1.02 5.13 -12.39
CA GLU A 48 -2.41 5.52 -12.14
C GLU A 48 -2.75 5.51 -10.65
N ILE A 49 -2.15 4.58 -9.89
CA ILE A 49 -2.36 4.50 -8.44
C ILE A 49 -1.64 5.65 -7.74
N VAL A 50 -0.40 5.97 -8.14
CA VAL A 50 0.33 7.11 -7.59
C VAL A 50 -0.48 8.39 -7.78
N ARG A 51 -0.99 8.60 -8.98
CA ARG A 51 -1.81 9.76 -9.29
C ARG A 51 -3.09 9.79 -8.45
N ALA A 52 -3.76 8.65 -8.32
CA ALA A 52 -5.00 8.54 -7.54
C ALA A 52 -4.77 8.80 -6.06
N ILE A 53 -3.70 8.23 -5.48
CA ILE A 53 -3.36 8.47 -4.06
C ILE A 53 -3.06 9.95 -3.83
N ASN A 54 -2.29 10.58 -4.70
CA ASN A 54 -1.96 11.99 -4.56
C ASN A 54 -3.22 12.86 -4.64
N ARG A 55 -4.12 12.55 -5.55
CA ARG A 55 -5.41 13.24 -5.65
C ARG A 55 -6.24 13.06 -4.39
N LEU A 56 -6.30 11.84 -3.87
CA LEU A 56 -7.05 11.53 -2.67
C LEU A 56 -6.52 12.29 -1.44
N GLN A 57 -5.19 12.39 -1.31
CA GLN A 57 -4.54 13.03 -0.18
C GLN A 57 -4.54 14.56 -0.27
N SER A 58 -4.39 15.11 -1.46
CA SER A 58 -4.37 16.57 -1.65
C SER A 58 -5.76 17.19 -1.60
N GLY A 59 -6.80 16.41 -1.89
CA GLY A 59 -8.15 16.92 -1.99
C GLY A 59 -8.38 17.82 -3.19
N GLU A 60 -7.37 17.99 -4.04
CA GLU A 60 -7.49 18.81 -5.24
C GLU A 60 -8.26 18.06 -6.31
N GLN A 61 -9.27 18.74 -6.87
CA GLN A 61 -9.92 18.25 -8.07
C GLN A 61 -9.11 18.74 -9.26
N GLU A 62 -8.17 17.90 -9.69
CA GLU A 62 -7.51 18.18 -10.96
C GLU A 62 -8.52 18.04 -12.08
N PRO A 63 -8.45 18.91 -13.10
CA PRO A 63 -9.31 18.72 -14.26
C PRO A 63 -9.08 17.30 -14.79
N PRO A 64 -10.16 16.57 -15.14
CA PRO A 64 -9.99 15.22 -15.66
C PRO A 64 -9.12 15.26 -16.91
N GLY A 65 -8.10 14.40 -16.93
CA GLY A 65 -7.34 14.17 -18.14
C GLY A 65 -8.25 13.54 -19.20
N ASP A 66 -7.68 13.22 -20.34
CA ASP A 66 -8.43 12.59 -21.42
C ASP A 66 -9.04 11.25 -21.02
N ARG A 67 -8.46 10.60 -20.01
CA ARG A 67 -8.94 9.32 -19.48
C ARG A 67 -8.71 9.26 -17.99
N GLU A 68 -9.71 8.74 -17.27
CA GLU A 68 -9.57 8.44 -15.85
C GLU A 68 -9.24 6.96 -15.66
N SER A 69 -8.47 6.66 -14.63
CA SER A 69 -8.27 5.29 -14.19
C SER A 69 -9.46 4.84 -13.34
N LEU A 70 -9.61 3.53 -13.17
CA LEU A 70 -10.60 2.98 -12.25
C LEU A 70 -10.45 3.56 -10.84
N PHE A 71 -9.21 3.79 -10.41
CA PHE A 71 -8.92 4.32 -9.06
C PHE A 71 -9.49 5.73 -8.89
N GLU A 72 -9.36 6.58 -9.90
CA GLU A 72 -9.94 7.93 -9.85
C GLU A 72 -11.47 7.90 -9.86
N VAL A 73 -12.05 7.00 -10.64
CA VAL A 73 -13.50 6.79 -10.67
C VAL A 73 -14.00 6.37 -9.27
N LEU A 74 -13.27 5.48 -8.60
CA LEU A 74 -13.63 5.02 -7.25
C LEU A 74 -13.57 6.14 -6.22
N ILE A 75 -12.64 7.10 -6.37
CA ILE A 75 -12.58 8.26 -5.48
C ILE A 75 -13.88 9.05 -5.57
N ASP A 76 -14.33 9.32 -6.78
CA ASP A 76 -15.55 10.11 -6.99
C ASP A 76 -16.81 9.34 -6.60
N MET A 77 -16.79 8.02 -6.69
CA MET A 77 -17.94 7.16 -6.41
C MET A 77 -17.88 6.46 -5.05
N ARG A 78 -16.94 6.87 -4.19
CA ARG A 78 -16.74 6.18 -2.89
C ARG A 78 -17.98 6.17 -2.01
N ASP A 79 -18.80 7.21 -2.07
CA ASP A 79 -20.04 7.26 -1.29
C ASP A 79 -21.06 6.26 -1.80
N MET A 80 -21.10 6.03 -3.11
CA MET A 80 -21.97 5.02 -3.72
C MET A 80 -21.52 3.62 -3.38
N ALA A 81 -20.22 3.42 -3.17
CA ALA A 81 -19.63 2.15 -2.77
C ALA A 81 -19.34 2.11 -1.25
N ALA A 82 -20.07 2.86 -0.44
CA ALA A 82 -19.83 2.97 1.00
C ALA A 82 -19.90 1.64 1.73
N GLU A 83 -20.70 0.70 1.22
CA GLU A 83 -20.81 -0.64 1.81
C GLU A 83 -19.47 -1.37 1.81
N LEU A 84 -18.72 -1.24 0.72
CA LEU A 84 -17.38 -1.82 0.63
C LEU A 84 -16.47 -1.28 1.75
N GLY A 85 -16.52 0.04 1.97
CA GLY A 85 -15.73 0.69 3.02
C GLY A 85 -16.14 0.28 4.43
N ARG A 86 -17.44 0.13 4.66
CA ARG A 86 -17.92 -0.30 5.98
C ARG A 86 -17.47 -1.71 6.32
N ARG A 87 -17.34 -2.57 5.32
CA ARG A 87 -16.98 -3.97 5.54
C ARG A 87 -15.48 -4.20 5.56
N LEU A 88 -14.70 -3.32 4.96
CA LEU A 88 -13.25 -3.41 5.02
C LEU A 88 -12.77 -3.07 6.43
N GLU A 89 -12.02 -3.96 7.05
CA GLU A 89 -11.48 -3.74 8.39
C GLU A 89 -10.05 -3.21 8.35
N TYR A 90 -9.18 -3.88 7.60
CA TYR A 90 -7.78 -3.50 7.49
C TYR A 90 -7.12 -4.24 6.33
N VAL A 91 -5.90 -3.81 6.00
CA VAL A 91 -5.07 -4.39 4.95
C VAL A 91 -3.73 -4.76 5.55
N VAL A 92 -3.19 -5.91 5.17
CA VAL A 92 -1.88 -6.39 5.64
C VAL A 92 -1.03 -6.79 4.44
N ILE A 93 0.21 -6.32 4.40
CA ILE A 93 1.21 -6.80 3.44
C ILE A 93 2.08 -7.80 4.19
N ASP A 94 1.95 -9.11 3.92
CA ASP A 94 2.56 -10.15 4.72
C ASP A 94 3.21 -11.29 3.93
N GLU A 95 3.21 -11.23 2.61
CA GLU A 95 3.80 -12.27 1.80
C GLU A 95 4.74 -11.68 0.74
N ILE A 96 5.80 -12.40 0.44
CA ILE A 96 6.69 -12.12 -0.67
C ILE A 96 6.97 -13.42 -1.43
N ASP A 97 6.92 -13.34 -2.75
CA ASP A 97 7.45 -14.40 -3.61
C ASP A 97 8.92 -14.05 -3.89
N PRO A 98 9.87 -14.77 -3.30
CA PRO A 98 11.28 -14.41 -3.43
C PRO A 98 11.83 -14.59 -4.85
N SER A 99 11.22 -15.46 -5.65
CA SER A 99 11.69 -15.70 -7.02
C SER A 99 11.30 -14.56 -7.96
N LEU A 100 10.18 -13.89 -7.69
CA LEU A 100 9.65 -12.80 -8.51
C LEU A 100 9.78 -11.44 -7.84
N SER A 101 10.22 -11.39 -6.58
CA SER A 101 10.26 -10.16 -5.76
C SER A 101 8.90 -9.44 -5.72
N LEU A 102 7.82 -10.22 -5.70
CA LEU A 102 6.46 -9.69 -5.67
C LEU A 102 5.84 -9.88 -4.29
N TYR A 103 5.36 -8.79 -3.71
CA TYR A 103 4.60 -8.82 -2.48
C TYR A 103 3.13 -9.11 -2.74
N THR A 104 2.48 -9.71 -1.74
CA THR A 104 1.03 -9.91 -1.74
C THR A 104 0.45 -9.30 -0.47
N ALA A 105 -0.63 -8.58 -0.62
CA ALA A 105 -1.40 -8.03 0.49
C ALA A 105 -2.68 -8.83 0.69
N LYS A 106 -3.26 -8.70 1.87
CA LYS A 106 -4.56 -9.26 2.19
C LYS A 106 -5.46 -8.16 2.70
N ALA A 107 -6.67 -8.10 2.15
CA ALA A 107 -7.72 -7.22 2.64
C ALA A 107 -8.72 -8.07 3.42
N PHE A 108 -9.04 -7.63 4.61
CA PHE A 108 -9.93 -8.34 5.52
C PHE A 108 -11.27 -7.62 5.59
N PHE A 109 -12.33 -8.35 5.27
CA PHE A 109 -13.69 -7.83 5.27
C PHE A 109 -14.54 -8.58 6.29
N ASN A 110 -15.50 -7.87 6.88
CA ASN A 110 -16.49 -8.48 7.75
C ASN A 110 -17.86 -8.43 7.04
N LEU A 111 -18.40 -9.60 6.72
CA LEU A 111 -19.70 -9.74 6.07
C LEU A 111 -20.73 -10.21 7.11
N ASP A 112 -21.20 -9.29 7.96
CA ASP A 112 -22.18 -9.56 9.00
C ASP A 112 -21.76 -10.71 9.94
N GLY A 113 -20.52 -10.63 10.44
CA GLY A 113 -19.95 -11.62 11.35
C GLY A 113 -19.15 -12.72 10.66
N ILE A 114 -19.16 -12.78 9.34
CA ILE A 114 -18.37 -13.73 8.56
C ILE A 114 -17.18 -13.01 7.99
N GLY A 115 -15.95 -13.43 8.35
CA GLY A 115 -14.73 -12.88 7.83
C GLY A 115 -14.47 -13.33 6.40
N MET A 116 -14.08 -12.41 5.55
CA MET A 116 -13.63 -12.71 4.19
C MET A 116 -12.26 -12.07 3.96
N THR A 117 -11.32 -12.87 3.46
CA THR A 117 -9.98 -12.40 3.15
C THR A 117 -9.77 -12.44 1.64
N ARG A 118 -9.28 -11.31 1.08
CA ARG A 118 -8.96 -11.24 -0.35
C ARG A 118 -7.47 -10.99 -0.51
N ARG A 119 -6.84 -11.80 -1.36
CA ARG A 119 -5.43 -11.61 -1.72
C ARG A 119 -5.37 -10.58 -2.85
N MET A 120 -4.57 -9.54 -2.66
CA MET A 120 -4.56 -8.40 -3.57
C MET A 120 -3.14 -7.97 -3.89
N ILE A 121 -3.00 -7.27 -5.01
CA ILE A 121 -1.79 -6.53 -5.33
C ILE A 121 -1.62 -5.44 -4.25
N PRO A 122 -0.43 -5.31 -3.63
CA PRO A 122 -0.26 -4.41 -2.49
C PRO A 122 -0.66 -2.97 -2.74
N SER A 123 -0.28 -2.40 -3.90
CA SER A 123 -0.64 -1.02 -4.22
C SER A 123 -2.15 -0.82 -4.30
N HIS A 124 -2.88 -1.81 -4.81
CA HIS A 124 -4.35 -1.77 -4.87
C HIS A 124 -4.96 -1.82 -3.47
N ALA A 125 -4.42 -2.69 -2.61
CA ALA A 125 -4.92 -2.83 -1.25
C ALA A 125 -4.66 -1.55 -0.43
N VAL A 126 -3.48 -0.96 -0.58
CA VAL A 126 -3.15 0.31 0.08
C VAL A 126 -4.09 1.42 -0.39
N PHE A 127 -4.33 1.52 -1.70
CA PHE A 127 -5.28 2.49 -2.23
C PHE A 127 -6.67 2.31 -1.60
N LEU A 128 -7.15 1.08 -1.54
CA LEU A 128 -8.47 0.78 -0.98
C LEU A 128 -8.55 1.20 0.49
N ALA A 129 -7.51 0.93 1.27
CA ALA A 129 -7.46 1.33 2.67
C ALA A 129 -7.47 2.85 2.82
N LEU A 130 -6.71 3.57 1.99
CA LEU A 130 -6.71 5.03 2.00
C LEU A 130 -8.05 5.61 1.61
N LEU A 131 -8.71 5.00 0.63
CA LEU A 131 -10.00 5.46 0.13
C LEU A 131 -11.05 5.49 1.25
N TYR A 132 -11.02 4.50 2.14
CA TYR A 132 -11.98 4.35 3.24
C TYR A 132 -11.38 4.60 4.62
N ASN A 133 -10.17 5.13 4.68
CA ASN A 133 -9.49 5.49 5.92
C ASN A 133 -9.37 4.31 6.89
N LYS A 134 -8.88 3.20 6.36
CA LYS A 134 -8.64 1.97 7.14
C LYS A 134 -7.16 1.74 7.35
N PRO A 135 -6.77 1.03 8.44
CA PRO A 135 -5.36 0.82 8.73
C PRO A 135 -4.68 -0.11 7.72
N VAL A 136 -3.40 0.17 7.48
CA VAL A 136 -2.50 -0.66 6.69
C VAL A 136 -1.40 -1.16 7.61
N TYR A 137 -1.15 -2.47 7.57
CA TYR A 137 -0.10 -3.11 8.34
C TYR A 137 0.89 -3.79 7.40
N VAL A 138 2.13 -3.88 7.84
CA VAL A 138 3.17 -4.62 7.13
C VAL A 138 3.78 -5.62 8.11
N SER A 139 4.02 -6.85 7.67
CA SER A 139 4.71 -7.84 8.48
C SER A 139 6.12 -7.35 8.78
N LYS A 140 6.50 -7.37 10.06
CA LYS A 140 7.85 -6.97 10.49
C LYS A 140 8.92 -7.78 9.75
N ARG A 141 8.66 -9.05 9.49
CA ARG A 141 9.58 -9.91 8.74
C ARG A 141 9.91 -9.33 7.37
N LEU A 142 8.91 -8.82 6.66
CA LEU A 142 9.13 -8.21 5.34
C LEU A 142 9.88 -6.89 5.45
N VAL A 143 9.60 -6.11 6.49
CA VAL A 143 10.32 -4.86 6.75
C VAL A 143 11.79 -5.14 7.02
N ASP A 144 12.07 -6.12 7.87
CA ASP A 144 13.44 -6.53 8.18
C ASP A 144 14.17 -7.00 6.91
N MET A 145 13.52 -7.79 6.07
CA MET A 145 14.10 -8.28 4.81
C MET A 145 14.43 -7.14 3.86
N GLN A 146 13.53 -6.17 3.72
CA GLN A 146 13.77 -5.03 2.82
C GLN A 146 14.91 -4.16 3.35
N GLN A 147 14.96 -3.92 4.64
CA GLN A 147 16.03 -3.15 5.27
C GLN A 147 17.40 -3.82 5.06
N GLU A 148 17.48 -5.12 5.27
CA GLU A 148 18.71 -5.88 5.06
C GLU A 148 19.18 -5.79 3.60
N PHE A 149 18.25 -5.90 2.66
CA PHE A 149 18.55 -5.78 1.24
C PHE A 149 19.08 -4.38 0.90
N GLU A 150 18.46 -3.34 1.41
CA GLU A 150 18.88 -1.96 1.18
C GLU A 150 20.26 -1.68 1.78
N GLU A 151 20.55 -2.21 2.96
CA GLU A 151 21.87 -2.07 3.60
C GLU A 151 22.95 -2.78 2.79
N MET A 152 22.67 -3.94 2.24
CA MET A 152 23.60 -4.66 1.37
C MET A 152 23.90 -3.86 0.10
N MET A 153 22.85 -3.31 -0.54
CA MET A 153 23.02 -2.52 -1.76
C MET A 153 23.73 -1.19 -1.49
N GLY A 154 23.40 -0.54 -0.36
CA GLY A 154 24.06 0.71 0.06
C GLY A 154 25.51 0.49 0.43
N GLY A 155 25.85 -0.65 1.02
CA GLY A 155 27.22 -1.03 1.34
C GLY A 155 28.09 -1.22 0.09
N GLU A 156 27.53 -1.80 -0.96
CA GLU A 156 28.22 -1.96 -2.24
C GLU A 156 28.51 -0.60 -2.90
N GLU A 157 27.58 0.34 -2.82
CA GLU A 157 27.77 1.69 -3.35
C GLU A 157 28.86 2.47 -2.61
N LEU A 158 29.03 2.22 -1.31
CA LEU A 158 30.03 2.91 -0.50
C LEU A 158 31.45 2.36 -0.67
N GLU A 159 31.61 1.16 -1.19
CA GLU A 159 32.91 0.54 -1.43
C GLU A 159 33.54 0.92 -2.78
N GLU A 160 32.82 1.62 -3.62
CA GLU A 160 33.39 2.21 -4.84
C GLU A 160 34.15 3.50 -4.50
#